data_eaf44699a61c51b192827a42856b91a7
#
_entry.id   eaf44699a61c51b192827a42856b91a7
#
_cell.length_a   1.000
_cell.length_b   1.000
_cell.length_c   1.000
_cell.angle_alpha   90.00
_cell.angle_beta   90.00
_cell.angle_gamma   90.00
#
_symmetry.space_group_name_H-M   'P 1'
#
loop_
_entity.id
_entity.type
_entity.pdbx_description
1 polymer ?
#
loop_
_entity_poly.entity_id
_entity_poly.type
_entity_poly.pdbx_seq_one_letter_code
_entity_poly.pdbx_strand_id
1 'polypeptide(L)'
;MIKDFVKKHRILLDSARRVRCFITACKWIYIRIWTKIPCKLIRNLIINTYKNVHVHRSVPIYSGFEWWQGPFEVGKGSSIGFHNHIDCRIGVYIGKDVCLASNICIWSLHHDYNDIHFAAKGAPVRIEDYAWLCSHCIIL
;
A
#
# COMPACT_ATOMS: atom_id res chain seq x y z
N MET A 1 -27.21 29.59 22.00
CA MET A 1 -26.20 30.08 21.03
C MET A 1 -24.90 29.28 21.04
N ILE A 2 -24.07 29.22 22.12
CA ILE A 2 -22.80 28.46 22.15
C ILE A 2 -23.05 26.96 22.02
N LYS A 3 -24.01 26.35 22.72
CA LYS A 3 -24.36 24.92 22.65
C LYS A 3 -24.79 24.50 21.24
N ASP A 4 -25.53 25.33 20.54
CA ASP A 4 -26.01 25.07 19.18
C ASP A 4 -24.86 25.14 18.16
N PHE A 5 -23.95 26.09 18.35
CA PHE A 5 -22.73 26.22 17.55
C PHE A 5 -21.84 24.97 17.70
N VAL A 6 -21.57 24.52 18.92
CA VAL A 6 -20.78 23.31 19.21
C VAL A 6 -21.44 22.06 18.61
N LYS A 7 -22.77 21.91 18.76
CA LYS A 7 -23.54 20.81 18.20
C LYS A 7 -23.46 20.77 16.67
N LYS A 8 -23.62 21.93 16.02
CA LYS A 8 -23.52 22.05 14.55
C LYS A 8 -22.12 21.70 14.04
N HIS A 9 -21.08 22.15 14.74
CA HIS A 9 -19.69 21.87 14.40
C HIS A 9 -19.38 20.36 14.53
N ARG A 10 -19.87 19.70 15.58
CA ARG A 10 -19.74 18.26 15.79
C ARG A 10 -20.42 17.47 14.69
N ILE A 11 -21.65 17.84 14.29
CA ILE A 11 -22.37 17.18 13.19
C ILE A 11 -21.61 17.29 11.87
N LEU A 12 -21.05 18.46 11.56
CA LEU A 12 -20.24 18.69 10.36
C LEU A 12 -18.97 17.81 10.35
N LEU A 13 -18.28 17.71 11.48
CA LEU A 13 -17.09 16.88 11.64
C LEU A 13 -17.43 15.39 11.49
N ASP A 14 -18.53 14.92 12.07
CA ASP A 14 -18.99 13.54 11.95
C ASP A 14 -19.41 13.21 10.51
N SER A 15 -20.04 14.14 9.81
CA SER A 15 -20.40 13.99 8.39
C SER A 15 -19.15 13.91 7.50
N ALA A 16 -18.18 14.78 7.72
CA ALA A 16 -16.92 14.78 6.99
C ALA A 16 -16.12 13.48 7.23
N ARG A 17 -16.15 12.95 8.47
CA ARG A 17 -15.53 11.68 8.83
C ARG A 17 -16.20 10.51 8.09
N ARG A 18 -17.54 10.47 8.04
CA ARG A 18 -18.31 9.44 7.31
C ARG A 18 -17.99 9.45 5.83
N VAL A 19 -17.97 10.63 5.19
CA VAL A 19 -17.60 10.78 3.78
C VAL A 19 -16.18 10.28 3.53
N ARG A 20 -15.22 10.63 4.38
CA ARG A 20 -13.84 10.16 4.27
C ARG A 20 -13.74 8.64 4.40
N CYS A 21 -14.44 8.03 5.37
CA CYS A 21 -14.51 6.58 5.52
C CYS A 21 -15.10 5.90 4.27
N PHE A 22 -16.17 6.46 3.70
CA PHE A 22 -16.79 5.94 2.49
C PHE A 22 -15.82 6.00 1.28
N ILE A 23 -15.17 7.14 1.05
CA ILE A 23 -14.17 7.30 -0.01
C ILE A 23 -13.02 6.30 0.16
N THR A 24 -12.56 6.10 1.40
CA THR A 24 -11.50 5.14 1.70
C THR A 24 -11.96 3.71 1.40
N ALA A 25 -13.17 3.34 1.79
CA ALA A 25 -13.75 2.03 1.48
C ALA A 25 -13.85 1.79 -0.05
N CYS A 26 -14.33 2.78 -0.80
CA CYS A 26 -14.38 2.70 -2.27
C CYS A 26 -12.99 2.50 -2.90
N LYS A 27 -11.98 3.20 -2.42
CA LYS A 27 -10.59 3.02 -2.87
C LYS A 27 -10.09 1.59 -2.62
N TRP A 28 -10.37 1.04 -1.43
CA TRP A 28 -10.00 -0.33 -1.10
C TRP A 28 -10.71 -1.37 -1.98
N ILE A 29 -12.00 -1.20 -2.21
CA ILE A 29 -12.77 -2.06 -3.12
C ILE A 29 -12.17 -2.00 -4.52
N TYR A 30 -11.87 -0.80 -5.02
CA TYR A 30 -11.25 -0.61 -6.34
C TYR A 30 -9.90 -1.33 -6.44
N ILE A 31 -9.01 -1.20 -5.45
CA ILE A 31 -7.73 -1.91 -5.42
C ILE A 31 -7.95 -3.43 -5.46
N ARG A 32 -8.85 -3.96 -4.63
CA ARG A 32 -9.16 -5.39 -4.59
C ARG A 32 -9.76 -5.93 -5.89
N ILE A 33 -10.43 -5.10 -6.67
CA ILE A 33 -10.99 -5.50 -7.97
C ILE A 33 -9.89 -5.59 -9.02
N TRP A 34 -9.13 -4.51 -9.24
CA TRP A 34 -8.16 -4.50 -10.33
C TRP A 34 -6.97 -5.44 -10.08
N THR A 35 -6.59 -5.69 -8.84
CA THR A 35 -5.52 -6.64 -8.51
C THR A 35 -5.88 -8.09 -8.81
N LYS A 36 -7.17 -8.40 -8.99
CA LYS A 36 -7.67 -9.72 -9.39
C LYS A 36 -7.81 -9.91 -10.91
N ILE A 37 -7.65 -8.85 -11.71
CA ILE A 37 -7.68 -8.95 -13.18
C ILE A 37 -6.62 -9.98 -13.62
N PRO A 38 -6.95 -10.98 -14.43
CA PRO A 38 -6.00 -12.07 -14.75
C PRO A 38 -4.78 -11.61 -15.57
N CYS A 39 -4.88 -10.48 -16.27
CA CYS A 39 -3.80 -9.96 -17.12
C CYS A 39 -2.80 -9.11 -16.32
N LYS A 40 -1.56 -9.61 -16.21
CA LYS A 40 -0.46 -8.92 -15.50
C LYS A 40 -0.07 -7.56 -16.11
N LEU A 41 -0.21 -7.42 -17.43
CA LEU A 41 0.08 -6.15 -18.11
C LEU A 41 -0.92 -5.06 -17.71
N ILE A 42 -2.20 -5.41 -17.64
CA ILE A 42 -3.25 -4.48 -17.20
C ILE A 42 -3.03 -4.06 -15.76
N ARG A 43 -2.67 -4.98 -14.87
CA ARG A 43 -2.34 -4.64 -13.49
C ARG A 43 -1.16 -3.67 -13.38
N ASN A 44 -0.11 -3.92 -14.16
CA ASN A 44 1.06 -3.04 -14.21
C ASN A 44 0.71 -1.64 -14.77
N LEU A 45 -0.11 -1.56 -15.80
CA LEU A 45 -0.59 -0.28 -16.32
C LEU A 45 -1.41 0.49 -15.29
N ILE A 46 -2.34 -0.18 -14.62
CA ILE A 46 -3.21 0.48 -13.63
C ILE A 46 -2.39 1.00 -12.44
N ILE A 47 -1.46 0.22 -11.89
CA ILE A 47 -0.68 0.67 -10.73
C ILE A 47 0.15 1.91 -11.07
N ASN A 48 0.69 2.01 -12.27
CA ASN A 48 1.47 3.16 -12.72
C ASN A 48 0.61 4.43 -12.99
N THR A 49 -0.71 4.37 -12.88
CA THR A 49 -1.56 5.57 -12.91
C THR A 49 -1.58 6.32 -11.58
N TYR A 50 -1.11 5.70 -10.50
CA TYR A 50 -1.08 6.34 -9.19
C TYR A 50 0.14 7.27 -9.05
N LYS A 51 -0.06 8.37 -8.34
CA LYS A 51 1.00 9.34 -8.06
C LYS A 51 2.13 8.70 -7.23
N ASN A 52 3.37 9.00 -7.56
CA ASN A 52 4.59 8.50 -6.90
C ASN A 52 4.74 6.96 -6.97
N VAL A 53 4.20 6.33 -8.01
CA VAL A 53 4.38 4.91 -8.28
C VAL A 53 5.11 4.72 -9.60
N HIS A 54 6.20 3.96 -9.56
CA HIS A 54 7.06 3.69 -10.71
C HIS A 54 7.41 2.20 -10.75
N VAL A 55 6.54 1.39 -11.32
CA VAL A 55 6.79 -0.03 -11.52
C VAL A 55 7.22 -0.25 -12.97
N HIS A 56 8.42 -0.79 -13.16
CA HIS A 56 8.93 -1.03 -14.51
C HIS A 56 7.98 -1.96 -15.30
N ARG A 57 7.75 -1.67 -16.57
CA ARG A 57 6.78 -2.38 -17.43
C ARG A 57 7.00 -3.90 -17.55
N SER A 58 8.23 -4.37 -17.33
CA SER A 58 8.56 -5.80 -17.38
C SER A 58 8.17 -6.55 -16.11
N VAL A 59 7.84 -5.84 -15.02
CA VAL A 59 7.56 -6.45 -13.72
C VAL A 59 6.20 -7.15 -13.74
N PRO A 60 6.15 -8.49 -13.61
CA PRO A 60 4.90 -9.18 -13.42
C PRO A 60 4.39 -8.94 -11.99
N ILE A 61 3.20 -8.36 -11.89
CA ILE A 61 2.45 -8.31 -10.64
C ILE A 61 1.42 -9.41 -10.68
N TYR A 62 1.54 -10.41 -9.81
CA TYR A 62 0.59 -11.51 -9.75
C TYR A 62 -0.70 -11.11 -9.01
N SER A 63 -1.76 -11.90 -9.12
CA SER A 63 -3.07 -11.52 -8.56
C SER A 63 -3.13 -11.56 -7.04
N GLY A 64 -4.10 -10.84 -6.48
CA GLY A 64 -4.30 -10.76 -5.04
C GLY A 64 -3.31 -9.82 -4.32
N PHE A 65 -2.58 -9.01 -5.07
CA PHE A 65 -1.72 -7.98 -4.51
C PHE A 65 -2.55 -6.93 -3.75
N GLU A 66 -2.25 -6.74 -2.49
CA GLU A 66 -2.82 -5.66 -1.66
C GLU A 66 -1.76 -4.58 -1.45
N TRP A 67 -2.12 -3.34 -1.72
CA TRP A 67 -1.19 -2.23 -1.69
C TRP A 67 -1.80 -1.01 -0.99
N TRP A 68 -1.11 -0.50 0.01
CA TRP A 68 -1.45 0.75 0.68
C TRP A 68 -0.72 1.90 0.02
N GLN A 69 -1.48 2.84 -0.50
CA GLN A 69 -1.00 3.92 -1.36
C GLN A 69 0.09 4.77 -0.71
N GLY A 70 1.17 4.95 -1.46
CA GLY A 70 2.32 5.76 -1.11
C GLY A 70 3.40 5.63 -2.18
N PRO A 71 4.60 6.17 -1.97
CA PRO A 71 5.72 6.01 -2.89
C PRO A 71 6.07 4.53 -3.07
N PHE A 72 6.06 4.07 -4.32
CA PHE A 72 6.33 2.67 -4.65
C PHE A 72 7.13 2.56 -5.94
N GLU A 73 8.31 1.99 -5.86
CA GLU A 73 9.19 1.80 -7.01
C GLU A 73 9.60 0.33 -7.12
N VAL A 74 9.60 -0.19 -8.36
CA VAL A 74 10.04 -1.56 -8.64
C VAL A 74 10.89 -1.57 -9.91
N GLY A 75 12.14 -1.99 -9.76
CA GLY A 75 13.13 -2.04 -10.82
C GLY A 75 12.86 -3.14 -11.86
N LYS A 76 13.56 -3.01 -12.99
CA LYS A 76 13.50 -3.94 -14.12
C LYS A 76 13.88 -5.36 -13.67
N GLY A 77 13.22 -6.37 -14.23
CA GLY A 77 13.55 -7.78 -13.97
C GLY A 77 12.95 -8.34 -12.67
N SER A 78 12.44 -7.49 -11.80
CA SER A 78 11.81 -7.92 -10.55
C SER A 78 10.43 -8.53 -10.77
N SER A 79 9.95 -9.28 -9.79
CA SER A 79 8.62 -9.91 -9.81
C SER A 79 7.92 -9.80 -8.46
N ILE A 80 6.60 -9.59 -8.49
CA ILE A 80 5.76 -9.53 -7.29
C ILE A 80 4.79 -10.71 -7.34
N GLY A 81 5.00 -11.70 -6.47
CA GLY A 81 4.23 -12.92 -6.38
C GLY A 81 2.77 -12.70 -5.94
N PHE A 82 2.04 -13.80 -5.77
CA PHE A 82 0.62 -13.76 -5.39
C PHE A 82 0.42 -13.29 -3.95
N HIS A 83 -0.68 -12.58 -3.70
CA HIS A 83 -1.17 -12.25 -2.36
C HIS A 83 -0.15 -11.51 -1.48
N ASN A 84 0.72 -10.71 -2.08
CA ASN A 84 1.62 -9.85 -1.32
C ASN A 84 0.87 -8.64 -0.78
N HIS A 85 1.18 -8.28 0.47
CA HIS A 85 0.64 -7.12 1.16
C HIS A 85 1.77 -6.10 1.35
N ILE A 86 1.67 -4.94 0.70
CA ILE A 86 2.73 -3.93 0.72
C ILE A 86 2.18 -2.59 1.20
N ASP A 87 2.61 -2.18 2.38
CA ASP A 87 2.32 -0.87 2.94
C ASP A 87 3.37 0.15 2.48
N CYS A 88 2.98 1.01 1.55
CA CYS A 88 3.85 2.05 1.00
C CYS A 88 3.62 3.43 1.62
N ARG A 89 2.93 3.56 2.76
CA ARG A 89 2.59 4.88 3.34
C ARG A 89 3.80 5.78 3.55
N ILE A 90 4.96 5.24 3.93
CA ILE A 90 6.24 5.97 4.04
C ILE A 90 7.09 5.79 2.78
N GLY A 91 6.93 4.66 2.09
CA GLY A 91 7.60 4.33 0.84
C GLY A 91 8.19 2.91 0.83
N VAL A 92 8.13 2.25 -0.32
CA VAL A 92 8.78 0.97 -0.56
C VAL A 92 9.49 1.04 -1.91
N TYR A 93 10.78 0.72 -1.91
CA TYR A 93 11.66 0.81 -3.07
C TYR A 93 12.31 -0.55 -3.29
N ILE A 94 11.98 -1.17 -4.41
CA ILE A 94 12.47 -2.50 -4.79
C ILE A 94 13.40 -2.35 -5.98
N GLY A 95 14.61 -2.86 -5.86
CA GLY A 95 15.65 -2.82 -6.87
C GLY A 95 15.34 -3.65 -8.11
N LYS A 96 16.37 -3.93 -8.89
CA LYS A 96 16.30 -4.73 -10.11
C LYS A 96 16.49 -6.21 -9.80
N ASP A 97 15.88 -7.06 -10.63
CA ASP A 97 16.07 -8.51 -10.57
C ASP A 97 15.75 -9.10 -9.18
N VAL A 98 14.81 -8.47 -8.46
CA VAL A 98 14.32 -8.91 -7.14
C VAL A 98 13.15 -9.86 -7.31
N CYS A 99 13.17 -10.97 -6.57
CA CYS A 99 12.08 -11.92 -6.55
C CYS A 99 11.31 -11.83 -5.21
N LEU A 100 10.10 -11.32 -5.26
CA LEU A 100 9.15 -11.42 -4.15
C LEU A 100 8.28 -12.66 -4.38
N ALA A 101 8.44 -13.68 -3.54
CA ALA A 101 7.56 -14.85 -3.56
C ALA A 101 6.14 -14.47 -3.12
N SER A 102 5.29 -15.44 -2.81
CA SER A 102 3.89 -15.17 -2.46
C SER A 102 3.68 -14.95 -0.96
N ASN A 103 2.60 -14.23 -0.60
CA ASN A 103 2.19 -13.99 0.79
C ASN A 103 3.25 -13.25 1.63
N ILE A 104 3.97 -12.32 1.04
CA ILE A 104 4.93 -11.47 1.74
C ILE A 104 4.20 -10.24 2.28
N CYS A 105 4.54 -9.83 3.50
CA CYS A 105 4.07 -8.60 4.11
C CYS A 105 5.23 -7.62 4.26
N ILE A 106 5.10 -6.41 3.69
CA ILE A 106 6.07 -5.31 3.84
C ILE A 106 5.35 -4.14 4.48
N TRP A 107 5.87 -3.67 5.62
CA TRP A 107 5.30 -2.57 6.38
C TRP A 107 6.27 -1.40 6.47
N SER A 108 6.00 -0.30 5.77
CA SER A 108 6.77 0.94 5.91
C SER A 108 6.35 1.77 7.12
N LEU A 109 5.17 1.48 7.67
CA LEU A 109 4.61 2.18 8.84
C LEU A 109 4.00 1.17 9.82
N HIS A 110 4.41 1.24 11.07
CA HIS A 110 3.92 0.43 12.19
C HIS A 110 3.72 1.30 13.43
N HIS A 111 3.36 0.71 14.55
CA HIS A 111 3.27 1.42 15.83
C HIS A 111 4.56 1.20 16.65
N ASP A 112 4.98 2.23 17.38
CA ASP A 112 6.10 2.09 18.31
C ASP A 112 5.65 1.25 19.52
N TYR A 113 6.27 0.09 19.67
CA TYR A 113 5.96 -0.84 20.78
C TYR A 113 6.39 -0.31 22.15
N ASN A 114 7.24 0.72 22.20
CA ASN A 114 7.63 1.40 23.45
C ASN A 114 6.70 2.55 23.82
N ASP A 115 5.77 2.94 22.98
CA ASP A 115 4.82 4.02 23.24
C ASP A 115 3.47 3.45 23.69
N ILE A 116 3.04 3.81 24.91
CA ILE A 116 1.77 3.37 25.48
C ILE A 116 0.53 3.86 24.69
N HIS A 117 0.70 4.90 23.87
CA HIS A 117 -0.34 5.45 23.01
C HIS A 117 -0.26 4.95 21.57
N PHE A 118 0.61 3.97 21.29
CA PHE A 118 0.81 3.39 19.97
C PHE A 118 1.12 4.45 18.90
N ALA A 119 2.04 5.37 19.17
CA ALA A 119 2.47 6.37 18.22
C ALA A 119 2.92 5.70 16.91
N ALA A 120 2.56 6.30 15.78
CA ALA A 120 2.97 5.80 14.49
C ALA A 120 4.49 6.00 14.30
N LYS A 121 5.18 4.93 13.88
CA LYS A 121 6.63 4.90 13.62
C LYS A 121 6.88 4.15 12.33
N GLY A 122 7.85 4.58 11.54
CA GLY A 122 8.21 3.89 10.31
C GLY A 122 9.32 4.59 9.55
N ALA A 123 9.78 3.91 8.52
CA ALA A 123 10.79 4.39 7.60
C ALA A 123 10.53 3.80 6.19
N PRO A 124 11.10 4.39 5.14
CA PRO A 124 11.07 3.75 3.82
C PRO A 124 11.78 2.40 3.85
N VAL A 125 11.11 1.38 3.29
CA VAL A 125 11.73 0.06 3.11
C VAL A 125 12.46 0.03 1.76
N ARG A 126 13.72 -0.40 1.78
CA ARG A 126 14.54 -0.59 0.58
C ARG A 126 14.95 -2.04 0.46
N ILE A 127 14.70 -2.62 -0.71
CA ILE A 127 15.11 -3.98 -1.07
C ILE A 127 16.07 -3.82 -2.24
N GLU A 128 17.32 -4.17 -2.01
CA GLU A 128 18.39 -3.98 -2.97
C GLU A 128 18.29 -4.96 -4.15
N ASP A 129 19.05 -4.70 -5.21
CA ASP A 129 19.08 -5.53 -6.41
C ASP A 129 19.42 -7.00 -6.08
N TYR A 130 18.87 -7.94 -6.84
CA TYR A 130 19.07 -9.40 -6.74
C TYR A 130 18.61 -10.05 -5.43
N ALA A 131 17.83 -9.36 -4.61
CA ALA A 131 17.30 -9.97 -3.40
C ALA A 131 16.19 -10.99 -3.72
N TRP A 132 16.14 -12.04 -2.94
CA TRP A 132 15.05 -13.01 -2.97
C TRP A 132 14.37 -13.11 -1.61
N LEU A 133 13.09 -12.73 -1.58
CA LEU A 133 12.26 -12.83 -0.41
C LEU A 133 11.38 -14.07 -0.54
N CYS A 134 11.57 -15.02 0.38
CA CYS A 134 10.77 -16.25 0.43
C CYS A 134 9.33 -15.97 0.84
N SER A 135 8.44 -16.92 0.53
CA SER A 135 7.04 -16.85 0.91
C SER A 135 6.86 -16.70 2.42
N HIS A 136 5.85 -15.91 2.80
CA HIS A 136 5.49 -15.62 4.20
C HIS A 136 6.53 -14.80 4.99
N CYS A 137 7.51 -14.16 4.33
CA CYS A 137 8.37 -13.17 4.97
C CYS A 137 7.58 -11.95 5.42
N ILE A 138 7.96 -11.39 6.57
CA ILE A 138 7.48 -10.11 7.08
C ILE A 138 8.67 -9.17 7.20
N ILE A 139 8.56 -7.99 6.60
CA ILE A 139 9.56 -6.91 6.63
C ILE A 139 8.93 -5.71 7.34
N LEU A 140 9.66 -5.18 8.34
CA LEU A 140 9.25 -4.02 9.13
C LEU A 140 10.24 -2.87 8.98
#